data_2684f5c20e9b979e47fff67d44b9bd1d
#
_entry.id   2684f5c20e9b979e47fff67d44b9bd1d
#
_cell.length_a   1.000
_cell.length_b   1.000
_cell.length_c   1.000
_cell.angle_alpha   90.00
_cell.angle_beta   90.00
_cell.angle_gamma   90.00
#
_symmetry.space_group_name_H-M   'P 1'
#
loop_
_entity.id
_entity.type
_entity.pdbx_description
1 polymer ?
#
loop_
_entity_poly.entity_id
_entity_poly.type
_entity_poly.pdbx_seq_one_letter_code
_entity_poly.pdbx_strand_id
1 'polypeptide(L)'
;MLTTAIIYLLVTIIVVILLVVYIISSSASKKLATPPRKTGSWSPRDLGFEYEKVEVKTADGLTLRGWLIRRGSEKTVIVIHGYTSCKWDEWYMKPVINILARHDFNVVAFDMRAHGESDGEKTTLGYREVDDIGAIINYLKERDLASRLGIIGYSMGGAITLMSLARYEELKAGVADSPYIDIRASGKRWINRVGAPLRYILLASYPLIMRQTASRTGASPEKLVMYQYAKSITKPLLIIGGQQDDLVAIDEVRKFYEEVKKVNSNVELWETTSKHVSAIQDYPREYEERIVGFFNRWL
;
A
#
# COMPACT_ATOMS: atom_id res chain seq x y z
N MET A 1 33.33 44.66 19.52
CA MET A 1 34.06 43.44 19.16
C MET A 1 33.45 42.17 19.78
N LEU A 2 33.23 42.08 21.10
CA LEU A 2 32.65 40.88 21.73
C LEU A 2 31.23 40.58 21.26
N THR A 3 30.34 41.58 21.17
CA THR A 3 28.93 41.44 20.69
C THR A 3 28.88 40.96 19.24
N THR A 4 29.77 41.44 18.39
CA THR A 4 29.83 41.02 16.97
C THR A 4 30.32 39.57 16.86
N ALA A 5 31.29 39.15 17.65
CA ALA A 5 31.78 37.78 17.71
C ALA A 5 30.69 36.81 18.20
N ILE A 6 29.87 37.19 19.19
CA ILE A 6 28.73 36.40 19.68
C ILE A 6 27.68 36.25 18.59
N ILE A 7 27.36 37.32 17.86
CA ILE A 7 26.40 37.26 16.76
C ILE A 7 26.88 36.28 15.68
N TYR A 8 28.16 36.39 15.24
CA TYR A 8 28.69 35.44 14.23
C TYR A 8 28.66 34.00 14.73
N LEU A 9 28.99 33.76 16.01
CA LEU A 9 28.93 32.42 16.60
C LEU A 9 27.50 31.89 16.57
N LEU A 10 26.50 32.68 16.98
CA LEU A 10 25.08 32.28 16.97
C LEU A 10 24.60 32.00 15.54
N VAL A 11 24.91 32.86 14.58
CA VAL A 11 24.57 32.64 13.16
C VAL A 11 25.18 31.35 12.63
N THR A 12 26.46 31.11 12.95
CA THR A 12 27.15 29.88 12.54
C THR A 12 26.47 28.64 13.11
N ILE A 13 26.13 28.67 14.41
CA ILE A 13 25.41 27.55 15.06
C ILE A 13 24.06 27.31 14.37
N ILE A 14 23.29 28.36 14.12
CA ILE A 14 21.97 28.23 13.42
C ILE A 14 22.16 27.61 12.01
N VAL A 15 23.12 28.10 11.24
CA VAL A 15 23.42 27.57 9.91
C VAL A 15 23.77 26.09 9.93
N VAL A 16 24.62 25.69 10.90
CA VAL A 16 25.01 24.28 11.10
C VAL A 16 23.79 23.43 11.46
N ILE A 17 22.92 23.88 12.37
CA ILE A 17 21.70 23.18 12.76
C ILE A 17 20.80 23.01 11.54
N LEU A 18 20.55 24.06 10.76
CA LEU A 18 19.72 24.01 9.56
C LEU A 18 20.29 23.03 8.50
N LEU A 19 21.61 23.02 8.32
CA LEU A 19 22.29 22.10 7.42
C LEU A 19 22.12 20.64 7.89
N VAL A 20 22.30 20.37 9.16
CA VAL A 20 22.10 19.03 9.75
C VAL A 20 20.66 18.58 9.58
N VAL A 21 19.68 19.42 9.88
CA VAL A 21 18.25 19.14 9.68
C VAL A 21 17.95 18.84 8.21
N TYR A 22 18.52 19.64 7.28
CA TYR A 22 18.36 19.41 5.85
C TYR A 22 18.93 18.07 5.40
N ILE A 23 20.14 17.71 5.84
CA ILE A 23 20.79 16.44 5.50
C ILE A 23 19.98 15.25 6.03
N ILE A 24 19.54 15.29 7.29
CA ILE A 24 18.71 14.24 7.91
C ILE A 24 17.39 14.10 7.15
N SER A 25 16.71 15.21 6.87
CA SER A 25 15.45 15.22 6.14
C SER A 25 15.61 14.68 4.73
N SER A 26 16.69 15.07 4.05
CA SER A 26 16.98 14.60 2.68
C SER A 26 17.26 13.10 2.65
N SER A 27 18.02 12.60 3.63
CA SER A 27 18.27 11.14 3.77
C SER A 27 17.00 10.36 4.06
N ALA A 28 16.17 10.85 5.00
CA ALA A 28 14.89 10.22 5.33
C ALA A 28 13.93 10.22 4.11
N SER A 29 13.82 11.34 3.42
CA SER A 29 13.04 11.47 2.19
C SER A 29 13.51 10.53 1.08
N LYS A 30 14.83 10.37 0.89
CA LYS A 30 15.38 9.43 -0.08
C LYS A 30 15.01 7.99 0.29
N LYS A 31 15.18 7.60 1.54
CA LYS A 31 14.80 6.25 2.02
C LYS A 31 13.31 5.98 1.83
N LEU A 32 12.45 6.97 2.08
CA LEU A 32 11.00 6.84 1.90
C LEU A 32 10.61 6.70 0.42
N ALA A 33 11.29 7.42 -0.47
CA ALA A 33 11.03 7.34 -1.90
C ALA A 33 11.62 6.09 -2.56
N THR A 34 12.72 5.54 -2.02
CA THR A 34 13.45 4.40 -2.58
C THR A 34 13.45 3.24 -1.59
N PRO A 35 12.41 2.40 -1.63
CA PRO A 35 12.28 1.26 -0.71
C PRO A 35 13.40 0.23 -0.96
N PRO A 36 13.83 -0.51 0.07
CA PRO A 36 14.71 -1.64 -0.14
C PRO A 36 14.00 -2.71 -0.97
N ARG A 37 14.67 -3.22 -1.99
CA ARG A 37 14.14 -4.33 -2.78
C ARG A 37 14.27 -5.63 -2.00
N LYS A 38 13.17 -6.35 -1.91
CA LYS A 38 13.11 -7.69 -1.32
C LYS A 38 12.73 -8.68 -2.41
N THR A 39 13.30 -9.86 -2.35
CA THR A 39 12.95 -11.01 -3.17
C THR A 39 12.79 -12.22 -2.25
N GLY A 40 12.22 -13.29 -2.75
CA GLY A 40 12.09 -14.55 -2.04
C GLY A 40 12.42 -15.74 -2.92
N SER A 41 12.34 -16.92 -2.34
CA SER A 41 12.67 -18.18 -3.04
C SER A 41 11.45 -19.05 -3.33
N TRP A 42 10.29 -18.81 -2.68
CA TRP A 42 9.08 -19.57 -2.95
C TRP A 42 8.35 -19.10 -4.21
N SER A 43 7.55 -19.97 -4.76
CA SER A 43 6.69 -19.69 -5.92
C SER A 43 5.30 -20.33 -5.71
N PRO A 44 4.29 -20.02 -6.52
CA PRO A 44 3.00 -20.70 -6.45
C PRO A 44 3.07 -22.23 -6.60
N ARG A 45 4.13 -22.79 -7.21
CA ARG A 45 4.35 -24.24 -7.25
C ARG A 45 4.57 -24.86 -5.87
N ASP A 46 5.20 -24.13 -4.97
CA ASP A 46 5.40 -24.59 -3.57
C ASP A 46 4.08 -24.65 -2.78
N LEU A 47 3.01 -24.07 -3.34
CA LEU A 47 1.63 -24.17 -2.86
C LEU A 47 0.79 -25.19 -3.64
N GLY A 48 1.40 -25.87 -4.63
CA GLY A 48 0.73 -26.86 -5.49
C GLY A 48 0.00 -26.26 -6.69
N PHE A 49 0.28 -25.00 -7.08
CA PHE A 49 -0.38 -24.34 -8.21
C PHE A 49 0.59 -24.10 -9.37
N GLU A 50 0.17 -24.45 -10.58
CA GLU A 50 0.85 -23.99 -11.78
C GLU A 50 0.61 -22.48 -11.97
N TYR A 51 1.61 -21.78 -12.48
CA TYR A 51 1.57 -20.33 -12.67
C TYR A 51 2.40 -19.89 -13.87
N GLU A 52 2.06 -18.72 -14.37
CA GLU A 52 2.80 -18.01 -15.40
C GLU A 52 3.58 -16.85 -14.74
N LYS A 53 4.85 -16.67 -15.10
CA LYS A 53 5.54 -15.41 -14.87
C LYS A 53 5.03 -14.40 -15.89
N VAL A 54 4.57 -13.25 -15.41
CA VAL A 54 3.95 -12.24 -16.26
C VAL A 54 4.67 -10.92 -16.16
N GLU A 55 4.75 -10.22 -17.28
CA GLU A 55 5.29 -8.87 -17.37
C GLU A 55 4.24 -7.93 -17.95
N VAL A 56 4.11 -6.75 -17.36
CA VAL A 56 3.17 -5.72 -17.79
C VAL A 56 3.91 -4.40 -17.96
N LYS A 57 3.76 -3.75 -19.10
CA LYS A 57 4.31 -2.43 -19.35
C LYS A 57 3.37 -1.35 -18.84
N THR A 58 3.89 -0.45 -18.03
CA THR A 58 3.16 0.74 -17.58
C THR A 58 3.22 1.85 -18.64
N ALA A 59 2.32 2.81 -18.55
CA ALA A 59 2.28 3.93 -19.50
C ALA A 59 3.56 4.81 -19.48
N ASP A 60 4.28 4.83 -18.36
CA ASP A 60 5.55 5.54 -18.21
C ASP A 60 6.78 4.65 -18.49
N GLY A 61 6.57 3.46 -19.10
CA GLY A 61 7.61 2.60 -19.67
C GLY A 61 8.27 1.61 -18.71
N LEU A 62 7.81 1.53 -17.46
CA LEU A 62 8.30 0.52 -16.51
C LEU A 62 7.73 -0.86 -16.85
N THR A 63 8.45 -1.91 -16.46
CA THR A 63 7.97 -3.29 -16.51
C THR A 63 7.64 -3.76 -15.10
N LEU A 64 6.38 -4.07 -14.87
CA LEU A 64 5.94 -4.76 -13.66
C LEU A 64 6.07 -6.26 -13.87
N ARG A 65 6.55 -6.97 -12.85
CA ARG A 65 6.75 -8.42 -12.88
C ARG A 65 5.92 -9.10 -11.81
N GLY A 66 5.21 -10.14 -12.21
CA GLY A 66 4.26 -10.82 -11.34
C GLY A 66 4.06 -12.29 -11.67
N TRP A 67 3.07 -12.85 -11.01
CA TRP A 67 2.57 -14.19 -11.22
C TRP A 67 1.09 -14.18 -11.58
N LEU A 68 0.70 -15.05 -12.51
CA LEU A 68 -0.68 -15.36 -12.83
C LEU A 68 -0.92 -16.85 -12.55
N ILE A 69 -1.83 -17.14 -11.64
CA ILE A 69 -2.33 -18.48 -11.34
C ILE A 69 -3.72 -18.59 -11.98
N ARG A 70 -3.85 -19.45 -13.00
CA ARG A 70 -5.16 -19.72 -13.64
C ARG A 70 -5.84 -20.88 -12.94
N ARG A 71 -7.09 -20.67 -12.54
CA ARG A 71 -7.93 -21.72 -11.93
C ARG A 71 -9.14 -22.11 -12.80
N GLY A 72 -9.18 -21.63 -14.05
CA GLY A 72 -10.30 -21.89 -14.94
C GLY A 72 -11.61 -21.19 -14.56
N SER A 73 -11.51 -20.16 -13.73
CA SER A 73 -12.64 -19.39 -13.21
C SER A 73 -12.84 -18.08 -13.99
N GLU A 74 -14.04 -17.55 -13.99
CA GLU A 74 -14.32 -16.18 -14.47
C GLU A 74 -13.90 -15.12 -13.44
N LYS A 75 -13.69 -15.52 -12.18
CA LYS A 75 -13.34 -14.63 -11.07
C LYS A 75 -11.82 -14.50 -10.97
N THR A 76 -11.32 -13.28 -11.07
CA THR A 76 -9.91 -12.95 -10.94
C THR A 76 -9.70 -11.97 -9.79
N VAL A 77 -8.68 -12.18 -8.96
CA VAL A 77 -8.33 -11.27 -7.88
C VAL A 77 -6.89 -10.79 -8.03
N ILE A 78 -6.71 -9.46 -8.10
CA ILE A 78 -5.41 -8.81 -8.05
C ILE A 78 -4.98 -8.68 -6.59
N VAL A 79 -3.76 -9.13 -6.25
CA VAL A 79 -3.21 -9.09 -4.90
C VAL A 79 -2.03 -8.13 -4.85
N ILE A 80 -2.09 -7.12 -3.97
CA ILE A 80 -1.15 -6.01 -3.88
C ILE A 80 -0.47 -5.96 -2.52
N HIS A 81 0.86 -6.05 -2.53
CA HIS A 81 1.68 -5.98 -1.32
C HIS A 81 1.79 -4.57 -0.72
N GLY A 82 2.27 -4.49 0.52
CA GLY A 82 2.55 -3.24 1.24
C GLY A 82 3.90 -2.59 0.86
N TYR A 83 4.15 -1.39 1.39
CA TYR A 83 5.42 -0.70 1.28
C TYR A 83 6.56 -1.56 1.88
N THR A 84 7.72 -1.57 1.24
CA THR A 84 8.90 -2.41 1.57
C THR A 84 8.67 -3.93 1.54
N SER A 85 7.57 -4.38 0.96
CA SER A 85 7.25 -5.79 0.76
C SER A 85 7.36 -6.17 -0.74
N CYS A 86 6.93 -7.35 -1.13
CA CYS A 86 6.95 -7.86 -2.49
C CYS A 86 5.99 -9.06 -2.62
N LYS A 87 5.81 -9.59 -3.84
CA LYS A 87 4.97 -10.77 -4.08
C LYS A 87 5.42 -12.04 -3.33
N TRP A 88 6.69 -12.10 -2.90
CA TRP A 88 7.23 -13.20 -2.10
C TRP A 88 7.02 -13.07 -0.59
N ASP A 89 6.31 -12.07 -0.11
CA ASP A 89 6.09 -11.92 1.32
C ASP A 89 5.39 -13.16 1.90
N GLU A 90 6.02 -13.79 2.91
CA GLU A 90 5.48 -15.01 3.51
C GLU A 90 4.44 -14.73 4.61
N TRP A 91 4.37 -13.48 5.10
CA TRP A 91 3.49 -13.12 6.20
C TRP A 91 2.04 -13.00 5.76
N TYR A 92 1.77 -12.36 4.61
CA TYR A 92 0.40 -12.16 4.12
C TYR A 92 0.21 -12.47 2.63
N MET A 93 1.21 -12.25 1.76
CA MET A 93 1.05 -12.54 0.33
C MET A 93 0.94 -14.04 0.07
N LYS A 94 1.83 -14.85 0.65
CA LYS A 94 1.79 -16.30 0.50
C LYS A 94 0.48 -16.92 1.01
N PRO A 95 0.01 -16.60 2.25
CA PRO A 95 -1.29 -17.10 2.72
C PRO A 95 -2.47 -16.68 1.85
N VAL A 96 -2.59 -15.40 1.48
CA VAL A 96 -3.75 -14.94 0.71
C VAL A 96 -3.78 -15.51 -0.71
N ILE A 97 -2.61 -15.64 -1.37
CA ILE A 97 -2.49 -16.30 -2.68
C ILE A 97 -2.98 -17.75 -2.56
N ASN A 98 -2.54 -18.46 -1.52
CA ASN A 98 -2.99 -19.83 -1.26
C ASN A 98 -4.50 -19.92 -1.02
N ILE A 99 -5.05 -19.05 -0.17
CA ILE A 99 -6.50 -19.01 0.11
C ILE A 99 -7.29 -18.80 -1.20
N LEU A 100 -6.99 -17.76 -1.96
CA LEU A 100 -7.72 -17.45 -3.17
C LEU A 100 -7.61 -18.56 -4.23
N ALA A 101 -6.40 -19.08 -4.47
CA ALA A 101 -6.19 -20.13 -5.46
C ALA A 101 -6.87 -21.45 -5.07
N ARG A 102 -6.92 -21.81 -3.78
CA ARG A 102 -7.65 -23.00 -3.30
C ARG A 102 -9.16 -22.90 -3.50
N HIS A 103 -9.69 -21.69 -3.49
CA HIS A 103 -11.11 -21.42 -3.70
C HIS A 103 -11.45 -21.03 -5.17
N ASP A 104 -10.62 -21.50 -6.09
CA ASP A 104 -10.82 -21.40 -7.54
C ASP A 104 -10.89 -19.97 -8.11
N PHE A 105 -10.28 -18.99 -7.42
CA PHE A 105 -10.04 -17.69 -8.03
C PHE A 105 -8.79 -17.74 -8.89
N ASN A 106 -8.80 -17.14 -10.08
CA ASN A 106 -7.57 -16.77 -10.73
C ASN A 106 -6.88 -15.70 -9.86
N VAL A 107 -5.59 -15.84 -9.63
CA VAL A 107 -4.83 -14.94 -8.76
C VAL A 107 -3.73 -14.26 -9.54
N VAL A 108 -3.65 -12.95 -9.41
CA VAL A 108 -2.61 -12.14 -10.05
C VAL A 108 -1.88 -11.36 -8.97
N ALA A 109 -0.60 -11.65 -8.77
CA ALA A 109 0.24 -10.99 -7.77
C ALA A 109 1.45 -10.34 -8.43
N PHE A 110 1.55 -9.00 -8.34
CA PHE A 110 2.66 -8.23 -8.91
C PHE A 110 3.54 -7.61 -7.83
N ASP A 111 4.81 -7.48 -8.13
CA ASP A 111 5.63 -6.48 -7.47
C ASP A 111 5.24 -5.11 -8.05
N MET A 112 4.90 -4.17 -7.19
CA MET A 112 4.63 -2.80 -7.62
C MET A 112 5.93 -2.09 -8.02
N ARG A 113 5.83 -0.95 -8.72
CA ARG A 113 7.01 -0.16 -9.11
C ARG A 113 7.99 0.02 -7.94
N ALA A 114 9.29 -0.03 -8.22
CA ALA A 114 10.38 0.08 -7.26
C ALA A 114 10.45 -1.03 -6.19
N HIS A 115 9.62 -2.07 -6.26
CA HIS A 115 9.65 -3.21 -5.35
C HIS A 115 9.99 -4.52 -6.09
N GLY A 116 10.49 -5.50 -5.35
CA GLY A 116 10.77 -6.83 -5.86
C GLY A 116 11.58 -6.83 -7.17
N GLU A 117 11.08 -7.53 -8.19
CA GLU A 117 11.67 -7.61 -9.53
C GLU A 117 11.19 -6.54 -10.49
N SER A 118 10.13 -5.76 -10.15
CA SER A 118 9.59 -4.74 -11.04
C SER A 118 10.53 -3.56 -11.22
N ASP A 119 10.47 -2.91 -12.38
CA ASP A 119 11.28 -1.74 -12.69
C ASP A 119 10.91 -0.53 -11.82
N GLY A 120 11.68 0.53 -11.96
CA GLY A 120 11.53 1.78 -11.23
C GLY A 120 12.48 1.89 -10.04
N GLU A 121 12.90 3.10 -9.75
CA GLU A 121 13.78 3.39 -8.61
C GLU A 121 13.01 3.98 -7.42
N LYS A 122 11.83 4.53 -7.67
CA LYS A 122 11.04 5.26 -6.68
C LYS A 122 9.60 4.78 -6.66
N THR A 123 9.10 4.58 -5.45
CA THR A 123 7.67 4.46 -5.19
C THR A 123 7.06 5.84 -5.02
N THR A 124 5.79 5.98 -5.34
CA THR A 124 4.99 7.16 -5.04
C THR A 124 4.06 6.96 -3.86
N LEU A 125 4.32 5.90 -3.07
CA LEU A 125 3.55 5.50 -1.89
C LEU A 125 2.07 5.19 -2.18
N GLY A 126 1.75 4.83 -3.42
CA GLY A 126 0.41 4.47 -3.86
C GLY A 126 -0.14 5.32 -5.01
N TYR A 127 0.33 6.55 -5.21
CA TYR A 127 -0.29 7.48 -6.15
C TYR A 127 -0.20 7.02 -7.63
N ARG A 128 1.03 6.81 -8.15
CA ARG A 128 1.23 6.28 -9.50
C ARG A 128 1.03 4.77 -9.58
N GLU A 129 1.13 4.10 -8.46
CA GLU A 129 0.83 2.67 -8.37
C GLU A 129 -0.63 2.38 -8.75
N VAL A 130 -1.54 3.35 -8.63
CA VAL A 130 -2.89 3.23 -9.20
C VAL A 130 -2.87 3.16 -10.72
N ASP A 131 -1.98 3.89 -11.41
CA ASP A 131 -1.80 3.77 -12.87
C ASP A 131 -1.23 2.39 -13.24
N ASP A 132 -0.38 1.81 -12.38
CA ASP A 132 0.11 0.43 -12.53
C ASP A 132 -1.04 -0.59 -12.48
N ILE A 133 -2.02 -0.39 -11.58
CA ILE A 133 -3.23 -1.23 -11.56
C ILE A 133 -4.00 -1.11 -12.87
N GLY A 134 -4.09 0.08 -13.46
CA GLY A 134 -4.69 0.26 -14.79
C GLY A 134 -4.00 -0.55 -15.88
N ALA A 135 -2.67 -0.59 -15.87
CA ALA A 135 -1.89 -1.43 -16.80
C ALA A 135 -2.15 -2.93 -16.58
N ILE A 136 -2.23 -3.37 -15.32
CA ILE A 136 -2.56 -4.76 -14.95
C ILE A 136 -4.00 -5.11 -15.42
N ILE A 137 -4.96 -4.22 -15.22
CA ILE A 137 -6.35 -4.40 -15.69
C ILE A 137 -6.38 -4.59 -17.20
N ASN A 138 -5.69 -3.74 -17.96
CA ASN A 138 -5.63 -3.86 -19.43
C ASN A 138 -5.01 -5.19 -19.87
N TYR A 139 -3.90 -5.62 -19.22
CA TYR A 139 -3.31 -6.92 -19.45
C TYR A 139 -4.29 -8.08 -19.22
N LEU A 140 -5.13 -7.99 -18.18
CA LEU A 140 -6.14 -9.01 -17.88
C LEU A 140 -7.31 -8.97 -18.87
N LYS A 141 -7.72 -7.79 -19.34
CA LYS A 141 -8.76 -7.64 -20.38
C LYS A 141 -8.35 -8.32 -21.68
N GLU A 142 -7.10 -8.15 -22.12
CA GLU A 142 -6.57 -8.78 -23.32
C GLU A 142 -6.52 -10.32 -23.25
N ARG A 143 -6.76 -10.90 -22.06
CA ARG A 143 -6.74 -12.36 -21.79
C ARG A 143 -8.07 -12.92 -21.30
N ASP A 144 -9.13 -12.14 -21.42
CA ASP A 144 -10.50 -12.49 -20.96
C ASP A 144 -10.56 -12.83 -19.44
N LEU A 145 -9.68 -12.21 -18.64
CA LEU A 145 -9.58 -12.43 -17.18
C LEU A 145 -10.15 -11.26 -16.36
N ALA A 146 -10.78 -10.28 -16.98
CA ALA A 146 -11.28 -9.08 -16.31
C ALA A 146 -12.82 -9.00 -16.20
N SER A 147 -13.55 -10.05 -16.53
CA SER A 147 -15.03 -10.06 -16.49
C SER A 147 -15.58 -9.89 -15.07
N ARG A 148 -14.98 -10.59 -14.10
CA ARG A 148 -15.30 -10.56 -12.67
C ARG A 148 -14.04 -10.29 -11.87
N LEU A 149 -13.61 -9.02 -11.86
CA LEU A 149 -12.31 -8.62 -11.33
C LEU A 149 -12.44 -8.01 -9.93
N GLY A 150 -11.76 -8.63 -8.97
CA GLY A 150 -11.57 -8.11 -7.62
C GLY A 150 -10.14 -7.65 -7.37
N ILE A 151 -9.95 -6.95 -6.27
CA ILE A 151 -8.63 -6.49 -5.81
C ILE A 151 -8.54 -6.62 -4.29
N ILE A 152 -7.40 -7.09 -3.79
CA ILE A 152 -7.06 -7.08 -2.37
C ILE A 152 -5.67 -6.50 -2.18
N GLY A 153 -5.52 -5.62 -1.20
CA GLY A 153 -4.23 -5.00 -0.91
C GLY A 153 -3.98 -4.76 0.56
N TYR A 154 -2.72 -4.72 0.91
CA TYR A 154 -2.20 -4.63 2.28
C TYR A 154 -1.47 -3.32 2.51
N SER A 155 -1.80 -2.59 3.58
CA SER A 155 -1.13 -1.33 3.96
C SER A 155 -1.12 -0.32 2.80
N MET A 156 0.04 -0.01 2.19
CA MET A 156 0.13 0.76 0.94
C MET A 156 -0.74 0.13 -0.17
N GLY A 157 -0.71 -1.19 -0.32
CA GLY A 157 -1.57 -1.92 -1.26
C GLY A 157 -3.06 -1.75 -0.94
N GLY A 158 -3.42 -1.66 0.34
CA GLY A 158 -4.77 -1.35 0.78
C GLY A 158 -5.22 0.05 0.35
N ALA A 159 -4.37 1.05 0.47
CA ALA A 159 -4.66 2.40 -0.02
C ALA A 159 -4.74 2.44 -1.56
N ILE A 160 -3.87 1.70 -2.26
CA ILE A 160 -3.96 1.53 -3.73
C ILE A 160 -5.30 0.89 -4.09
N THR A 161 -5.76 -0.10 -3.34
CA THR A 161 -7.08 -0.73 -3.53
C THR A 161 -8.22 0.30 -3.42
N LEU A 162 -8.21 1.14 -2.38
CA LEU A 162 -9.22 2.19 -2.21
C LEU A 162 -9.24 3.17 -3.39
N MET A 163 -8.08 3.67 -3.79
CA MET A 163 -7.95 4.59 -4.93
C MET A 163 -8.34 3.93 -6.26
N SER A 164 -8.01 2.66 -6.44
CA SER A 164 -8.33 1.91 -7.67
C SER A 164 -9.81 1.63 -7.80
N LEU A 165 -10.51 1.28 -6.71
CA LEU A 165 -11.97 1.13 -6.69
C LEU A 165 -12.70 2.43 -7.03
N ALA A 166 -12.18 3.58 -6.61
CA ALA A 166 -12.72 4.88 -6.94
C ALA A 166 -12.52 5.25 -8.43
N ARG A 167 -11.58 4.61 -9.12
CA ARG A 167 -11.16 5.01 -10.48
C ARG A 167 -11.56 4.04 -11.57
N TYR A 168 -11.45 2.73 -11.36
CA TYR A 168 -11.57 1.72 -12.41
C TYR A 168 -12.90 0.97 -12.34
N GLU A 169 -13.73 1.12 -13.37
CA GLU A 169 -15.04 0.45 -13.47
C GLU A 169 -14.94 -1.07 -13.66
N GLU A 170 -13.82 -1.55 -14.13
CA GLU A 170 -13.53 -2.98 -14.28
C GLU A 170 -13.51 -3.72 -12.93
N LEU A 171 -13.04 -3.05 -11.87
CA LEU A 171 -13.04 -3.62 -10.53
C LEU A 171 -14.46 -3.70 -9.99
N LYS A 172 -14.90 -4.90 -9.60
CA LYS A 172 -16.25 -5.16 -9.08
C LYS A 172 -16.33 -5.15 -7.56
N ALA A 173 -15.24 -5.51 -6.89
CA ALA A 173 -15.16 -5.54 -5.43
C ALA A 173 -13.71 -5.40 -4.95
N GLY A 174 -13.49 -4.94 -3.72
CA GLY A 174 -12.16 -4.85 -3.14
C GLY A 174 -12.10 -5.12 -1.66
N VAL A 175 -10.93 -5.60 -1.22
CA VAL A 175 -10.58 -5.79 0.18
C VAL A 175 -9.36 -4.94 0.49
N ALA A 176 -9.46 -4.03 1.46
CA ALA A 176 -8.37 -3.19 1.92
C ALA A 176 -7.98 -3.58 3.36
N ASP A 177 -6.84 -4.28 3.50
CA ASP A 177 -6.34 -4.69 4.81
C ASP A 177 -5.33 -3.66 5.33
N SER A 178 -5.61 -3.12 6.51
CA SER A 178 -4.78 -2.11 7.19
C SER A 178 -4.39 -0.93 6.29
N PRO A 179 -5.30 -0.38 5.44
CA PRO A 179 -4.96 0.71 4.53
C PRO A 179 -4.57 1.95 5.32
N TYR A 180 -3.48 2.63 4.94
CA TYR A 180 -3.31 3.97 5.50
C TYR A 180 -4.45 4.89 5.01
N ILE A 181 -4.99 5.70 5.91
CA ILE A 181 -6.06 6.65 5.59
C ILE A 181 -5.47 8.06 5.31
N ASP A 182 -4.45 8.44 6.05
CA ASP A 182 -3.64 9.63 5.79
C ASP A 182 -2.17 9.26 5.92
N ILE A 183 -1.43 9.30 4.81
CA ILE A 183 0.00 8.95 4.79
C ILE A 183 0.82 9.81 5.74
N ARG A 184 0.38 11.06 5.99
CA ARG A 184 1.07 11.99 6.90
C ARG A 184 0.96 11.55 8.35
N ALA A 185 -0.20 11.02 8.75
CA ALA A 185 -0.43 10.50 10.09
C ALA A 185 0.33 9.18 10.29
N SER A 186 0.24 8.26 9.34
CA SER A 186 0.98 6.98 9.38
C SER A 186 2.49 7.20 9.39
N GLY A 187 2.99 8.16 8.62
CA GLY A 187 4.42 8.50 8.61
C GLY A 187 4.91 9.04 9.96
N LYS A 188 4.11 9.88 10.66
CA LYS A 188 4.44 10.32 12.02
C LYS A 188 4.47 9.17 13.02
N ARG A 189 3.50 8.24 12.93
CA ARG A 189 3.47 7.03 13.79
C ARG A 189 4.68 6.15 13.53
N TRP A 190 5.06 5.98 12.27
CA TRP A 190 6.28 5.25 11.94
C TRP A 190 7.53 5.87 12.58
N ILE A 191 7.67 7.22 12.56
CA ILE A 191 8.78 7.93 13.22
C ILE A 191 8.78 7.68 14.73
N ASN A 192 7.60 7.50 15.35
CA ASN A 192 7.52 7.21 16.79
C ASN A 192 8.17 5.87 17.21
N ARG A 193 8.39 4.96 16.27
CA ARG A 193 9.16 3.72 16.49
C ARG A 193 10.67 3.94 16.55
N VAL A 194 11.13 5.11 16.10
CA VAL A 194 12.56 5.48 16.15
C VAL A 194 12.93 5.92 17.57
N GLY A 195 14.10 5.49 18.04
CA GLY A 195 14.61 5.89 19.36
C GLY A 195 14.97 7.39 19.46
N ALA A 196 14.88 7.94 20.66
CA ALA A 196 15.42 9.27 20.96
C ALA A 196 16.97 9.26 20.84
N PRO A 197 17.63 10.39 20.48
CA PRO A 197 17.03 11.70 20.17
C PRO A 197 16.55 11.85 18.72
N LEU A 198 16.90 10.90 17.81
CA LEU A 198 16.62 11.00 16.36
C LEU A 198 15.14 11.18 16.08
N ARG A 199 14.27 10.52 16.86
CA ARG A 199 12.81 10.67 16.73
C ARG A 199 12.36 12.13 16.76
N TYR A 200 12.84 12.90 17.72
CA TYR A 200 12.45 14.32 17.88
C TYR A 200 12.92 15.19 16.71
N ILE A 201 14.11 14.91 16.19
CA ILE A 201 14.65 15.60 15.02
C ILE A 201 13.78 15.28 13.78
N LEU A 202 13.44 14.00 13.58
CA LEU A 202 12.59 13.56 12.46
C LEU A 202 11.18 14.15 12.56
N LEU A 203 10.57 14.19 13.77
CA LEU A 203 9.24 14.80 13.94
C LEU A 203 9.27 16.31 13.68
N ALA A 204 10.29 17.03 14.17
CA ALA A 204 10.44 18.46 13.93
C ALA A 204 10.67 18.77 12.43
N SER A 205 11.42 17.91 11.74
CA SER A 205 11.71 18.06 10.31
C SER A 205 10.69 17.38 9.39
N TYR A 206 9.65 16.77 9.94
CA TYR A 206 8.68 15.98 9.18
C TYR A 206 8.02 16.74 8.00
N PRO A 207 7.59 18.01 8.14
CA PRO A 207 7.06 18.77 7.00
C PRO A 207 8.08 18.89 5.84
N LEU A 208 9.35 19.08 6.17
CA LEU A 208 10.43 19.16 5.18
C LEU A 208 10.68 17.79 4.52
N ILE A 209 10.65 16.70 5.29
CA ILE A 209 10.75 15.32 4.75
C ILE A 209 9.63 15.08 3.74
N MET A 210 8.38 15.39 4.08
CA MET A 210 7.23 15.19 3.19
C MET A 210 7.34 16.04 1.92
N ARG A 211 7.75 17.31 2.03
CA ARG A 211 7.97 18.19 0.87
C ARG A 211 9.08 17.65 -0.05
N GLN A 212 10.19 17.21 0.52
CA GLN A 212 11.29 16.62 -0.26
C GLN A 212 10.88 15.28 -0.89
N THR A 213 10.08 14.48 -0.20
CA THR A 213 9.53 13.22 -0.75
C THR A 213 8.61 13.52 -1.93
N ALA A 214 7.69 14.48 -1.80
CA ALA A 214 6.83 14.92 -2.89
C ALA A 214 7.64 15.39 -4.12
N SER A 215 8.69 16.18 -3.89
CA SER A 215 9.59 16.63 -4.96
C SER A 215 10.32 15.48 -5.66
N ARG A 216 10.72 14.44 -4.91
CA ARG A 216 11.45 13.27 -5.45
C ARG A 216 10.54 12.31 -6.23
N THR A 217 9.31 12.16 -5.78
CA THR A 217 8.36 11.15 -6.31
C THR A 217 7.35 11.73 -7.29
N GLY A 218 7.16 13.06 -7.28
CA GLY A 218 6.08 13.72 -8.01
C GLY A 218 4.69 13.49 -7.41
N ALA A 219 4.60 12.90 -6.20
CA ALA A 219 3.35 12.63 -5.51
C ALA A 219 3.20 13.55 -4.29
N SER A 220 2.20 14.43 -4.34
CA SER A 220 1.85 15.29 -3.22
C SER A 220 1.19 14.46 -2.10
N PRO A 221 1.56 14.69 -0.81
CA PRO A 221 0.95 13.99 0.31
C PRO A 221 -0.56 14.16 0.44
N GLU A 222 -1.10 15.27 -0.06
CA GLU A 222 -2.54 15.54 -0.10
C GLU A 222 -3.28 14.52 -0.95
N LYS A 223 -2.68 14.04 -2.05
CA LYS A 223 -3.24 13.00 -2.92
C LYS A 223 -3.24 11.62 -2.26
N LEU A 224 -2.52 11.45 -1.16
CA LEU A 224 -2.41 10.23 -0.36
C LEU A 224 -3.25 10.31 0.94
N VAL A 225 -4.35 11.04 0.89
CA VAL A 225 -5.37 11.13 1.94
C VAL A 225 -6.65 10.48 1.42
N MET A 226 -7.03 9.34 1.97
CA MET A 226 -8.09 8.50 1.40
C MET A 226 -9.48 9.13 1.49
N TYR A 227 -9.72 10.05 2.42
CA TYR A 227 -11.01 10.75 2.55
C TYR A 227 -11.49 11.42 1.26
N GLN A 228 -10.58 11.90 0.40
CA GLN A 228 -10.96 12.53 -0.87
C GLN A 228 -11.57 11.53 -1.87
N TYR A 229 -11.30 10.24 -1.71
CA TYR A 229 -11.83 9.18 -2.58
C TYR A 229 -13.11 8.53 -2.03
N ALA A 230 -13.45 8.76 -0.76
CA ALA A 230 -14.55 8.08 -0.07
C ALA A 230 -15.87 8.16 -0.85
N LYS A 231 -16.20 9.34 -1.40
CA LYS A 231 -17.44 9.56 -2.16
C LYS A 231 -17.46 8.88 -3.55
N SER A 232 -16.29 8.49 -4.07
CA SER A 232 -16.16 7.80 -5.36
C SER A 232 -16.09 6.29 -5.22
N ILE A 233 -16.01 5.76 -4.00
CA ILE A 233 -16.00 4.31 -3.73
C ILE A 233 -17.44 3.83 -3.61
N THR A 234 -18.04 3.49 -4.75
CA THR A 234 -19.44 3.00 -4.83
C THR A 234 -19.54 1.49 -4.97
N LYS A 235 -18.42 0.82 -5.19
CA LYS A 235 -18.33 -0.65 -5.34
C LYS A 235 -18.19 -1.34 -3.99
N PRO A 236 -18.61 -2.60 -3.86
CA PRO A 236 -18.43 -3.40 -2.66
C PRO A 236 -17.00 -3.34 -2.13
N LEU A 237 -16.87 -3.03 -0.83
CA LEU A 237 -15.59 -2.85 -0.17
C LEU A 237 -15.61 -3.49 1.22
N LEU A 238 -14.66 -4.38 1.48
CA LEU A 238 -14.35 -4.85 2.83
C LEU A 238 -13.08 -4.14 3.31
N ILE A 239 -13.19 -3.42 4.43
CA ILE A 239 -12.05 -2.82 5.11
C ILE A 239 -11.71 -3.70 6.33
N ILE A 240 -10.43 -4.04 6.50
CA ILE A 240 -9.93 -4.79 7.64
C ILE A 240 -9.03 -3.85 8.45
N GLY A 241 -9.31 -3.70 9.75
CA GLY A 241 -8.55 -2.82 10.64
C GLY A 241 -8.18 -3.50 11.95
N GLY A 242 -6.95 -3.28 12.42
CA GLY A 242 -6.45 -3.80 13.68
C GLY A 242 -6.50 -2.75 14.80
N GLN A 243 -7.04 -3.12 15.96
CA GLN A 243 -7.07 -2.22 17.14
C GLN A 243 -5.67 -1.98 17.73
N GLN A 244 -4.75 -2.93 17.54
CA GLN A 244 -3.36 -2.81 17.98
C GLN A 244 -2.41 -2.35 16.86
N ASP A 245 -2.97 -1.86 15.76
CA ASP A 245 -2.18 -1.30 14.65
C ASP A 245 -1.57 0.05 15.08
N ASP A 246 -0.25 0.09 15.21
CA ASP A 246 0.51 1.27 15.61
C ASP A 246 0.93 2.18 14.45
N LEU A 247 0.60 1.78 13.19
CA LEU A 247 0.81 2.59 11.99
C LEU A 247 -0.49 3.25 11.50
N VAL A 248 -1.59 2.51 11.58
CA VAL A 248 -2.91 2.98 11.13
C VAL A 248 -3.87 2.90 12.31
N ALA A 249 -4.23 4.04 12.90
CA ALA A 249 -5.14 4.05 14.04
C ALA A 249 -6.53 3.57 13.62
N ILE A 250 -7.11 2.65 14.38
CA ILE A 250 -8.43 2.09 14.10
C ILE A 250 -9.51 3.19 14.01
N ASP A 251 -9.40 4.26 14.78
CA ASP A 251 -10.34 5.38 14.72
C ASP A 251 -10.30 6.15 13.38
N GLU A 252 -9.15 6.18 12.70
CA GLU A 252 -9.07 6.73 11.34
C GLU A 252 -9.78 5.82 10.33
N VAL A 253 -9.63 4.51 10.50
CA VAL A 253 -10.31 3.50 9.67
C VAL A 253 -11.82 3.57 9.87
N ARG A 254 -12.30 3.64 11.13
CA ARG A 254 -13.73 3.81 11.46
C ARG A 254 -14.32 5.07 10.82
N LYS A 255 -13.65 6.20 10.98
CA LYS A 255 -14.09 7.47 10.37
C LYS A 255 -14.15 7.39 8.85
N PHE A 256 -13.16 6.76 8.23
CA PHE A 256 -13.15 6.57 6.78
C PHE A 256 -14.29 5.63 6.33
N TYR A 257 -14.51 4.52 7.04
CA TYR A 257 -15.65 3.62 6.81
C TYR A 257 -16.98 4.38 6.85
N GLU A 258 -17.22 5.22 7.88
CA GLU A 258 -18.43 6.02 7.98
C GLU A 258 -18.59 7.03 6.82
N GLU A 259 -17.49 7.59 6.31
CA GLU A 259 -17.56 8.45 5.12
C GLU A 259 -17.94 7.69 3.85
N VAL A 260 -17.38 6.49 3.65
CA VAL A 260 -17.75 5.64 2.51
C VAL A 260 -19.18 5.17 2.64
N LYS A 261 -19.63 4.80 3.84
CA LYS A 261 -20.98 4.30 4.12
C LYS A 261 -22.09 5.29 3.75
N LYS A 262 -21.80 6.61 3.76
CA LYS A 262 -22.77 7.62 3.33
C LYS A 262 -23.22 7.50 1.87
N VAL A 263 -22.38 6.88 1.02
CA VAL A 263 -22.63 6.75 -0.43
C VAL A 263 -22.64 5.30 -0.91
N ASN A 264 -22.19 4.34 -0.07
CA ASN A 264 -22.04 2.94 -0.42
C ASN A 264 -22.57 2.05 0.69
N SER A 265 -23.74 1.45 0.48
CA SER A 265 -24.35 0.50 1.43
C SER A 265 -23.63 -0.86 1.49
N ASN A 266 -22.77 -1.17 0.51
CA ASN A 266 -22.04 -2.42 0.38
C ASN A 266 -20.60 -2.31 0.91
N VAL A 267 -20.34 -1.37 1.83
CA VAL A 267 -19.09 -1.30 2.57
C VAL A 267 -19.22 -2.06 3.89
N GLU A 268 -18.23 -2.89 4.17
CA GLU A 268 -18.10 -3.67 5.40
C GLU A 268 -16.81 -3.26 6.12
N LEU A 269 -16.85 -3.20 7.44
CA LEU A 269 -15.67 -3.02 8.29
C LEU A 269 -15.52 -4.26 9.21
N TRP A 270 -14.38 -4.93 9.10
CA TRP A 270 -13.99 -5.96 10.03
C TRP A 270 -12.87 -5.44 10.95
N GLU A 271 -13.23 -5.20 12.19
CA GLU A 271 -12.27 -4.83 13.24
C GLU A 271 -11.74 -6.08 13.94
N THR A 272 -10.42 -6.13 14.07
CA THR A 272 -9.72 -7.19 14.80
C THR A 272 -8.90 -6.59 15.94
N THR A 273 -8.39 -7.43 16.83
CA THR A 273 -7.40 -7.00 17.84
C THR A 273 -5.96 -7.06 17.32
N SER A 274 -5.77 -7.33 16.02
CA SER A 274 -4.48 -7.53 15.38
C SER A 274 -3.61 -6.27 15.36
N LYS A 275 -2.32 -6.50 15.19
CA LYS A 275 -1.36 -5.48 14.77
C LYS A 275 -1.45 -5.23 13.27
N HIS A 276 -0.64 -4.30 12.77
CA HIS A 276 -0.58 -3.93 11.35
C HIS A 276 -0.39 -5.15 10.44
N VAL A 277 -1.33 -5.37 9.51
CA VAL A 277 -1.32 -6.48 8.51
C VAL A 277 -1.19 -7.86 9.15
N SER A 278 -1.73 -8.07 10.35
CA SER A 278 -1.60 -9.34 11.07
C SER A 278 -2.91 -10.14 11.15
N ALA A 279 -4.03 -9.61 10.68
CA ALA A 279 -5.33 -10.26 10.78
C ALA A 279 -5.35 -11.66 10.14
N ILE A 280 -4.67 -11.83 9.00
CA ILE A 280 -4.55 -13.12 8.30
C ILE A 280 -3.79 -14.18 9.11
N GLN A 281 -2.89 -13.76 10.00
CA GLN A 281 -2.14 -14.66 10.89
C GLN A 281 -2.87 -14.92 12.21
N ASP A 282 -3.47 -13.86 12.77
CA ASP A 282 -4.12 -13.95 14.09
C ASP A 282 -5.49 -14.64 14.00
N TYR A 283 -6.18 -14.54 12.87
CA TYR A 283 -7.52 -15.08 12.62
C TYR A 283 -7.61 -15.87 11.31
N PRO A 284 -6.75 -16.86 11.02
CA PRO A 284 -6.59 -17.44 9.69
C PRO A 284 -7.87 -18.03 9.10
N ARG A 285 -8.71 -18.70 9.91
CA ARG A 285 -9.99 -19.29 9.46
C ARG A 285 -11.03 -18.22 9.14
N GLU A 286 -11.24 -17.29 10.07
CA GLU A 286 -12.20 -16.21 9.90
C GLU A 286 -11.78 -15.28 8.74
N TYR A 287 -10.47 -15.02 8.59
CA TYR A 287 -9.94 -14.26 7.47
C TYR A 287 -10.26 -14.91 6.12
N GLU A 288 -10.01 -16.22 6.01
CA GLU A 288 -10.35 -17.01 4.82
C GLU A 288 -11.85 -16.97 4.54
N GLU A 289 -12.70 -17.26 5.52
CA GLU A 289 -14.17 -17.25 5.38
C GLU A 289 -14.67 -15.88 4.91
N ARG A 290 -14.17 -14.80 5.48
CA ARG A 290 -14.59 -13.44 5.15
C ARG A 290 -14.18 -13.03 3.74
N ILE A 291 -12.91 -13.20 3.35
CA ILE A 291 -12.46 -12.75 2.02
C ILE A 291 -13.03 -13.63 0.91
N VAL A 292 -13.12 -14.94 1.11
CA VAL A 292 -13.72 -15.86 0.14
C VAL A 292 -15.23 -15.60 0.02
N GLY A 293 -15.93 -15.49 1.14
CA GLY A 293 -17.36 -15.17 1.16
C GLY A 293 -17.64 -13.82 0.51
N PHE A 294 -16.82 -12.80 0.78
CA PHE A 294 -16.93 -11.48 0.18
C PHE A 294 -16.74 -11.54 -1.34
N PHE A 295 -15.65 -12.10 -1.83
CA PHE A 295 -15.44 -12.19 -3.29
C PHE A 295 -16.43 -13.11 -3.98
N ASN A 296 -16.89 -14.18 -3.35
CA ASN A 296 -17.94 -15.04 -3.95
C ASN A 296 -19.28 -14.32 -4.09
N ARG A 297 -19.60 -13.40 -3.21
CA ARG A 297 -20.83 -12.59 -3.25
C ARG A 297 -20.80 -11.54 -4.37
N TRP A 298 -19.61 -10.97 -4.63
CA TRP A 298 -19.50 -9.79 -5.47
C TRP A 298 -18.79 -9.99 -6.81
N LEU A 299 -18.14 -11.13 -6.99
CA LEU A 299 -17.55 -11.60 -8.23
C LEU A 299 -18.35 -12.85 -8.75
#